data_79f919bf61dc596d1fdae6d5eec39312
#
_entry.id   79f919bf61dc596d1fdae6d5eec39312
#
_cell.length_a   1.000
_cell.length_b   1.000
_cell.length_c   1.000
_cell.angle_alpha   90.00
_cell.angle_beta   90.00
_cell.angle_gamma   90.00
#
_symmetry.space_group_name_H-M   'P 1'
#
loop_
_entity.id
_entity.type
_entity.pdbx_description
1 polymer ?
#
loop_
_entity_poly.entity_id
_entity_poly.type
_entity_poly.pdbx_seq_one_letter_code
_entity_poly.pdbx_strand_id
1 'polypeptide(L)'
;MASRLLLPFLVVFNPVTAQGLGGLWPVPQPTFNSGSTPVFINQDIKVTYNGASLAHEANLEPAALTSSDITAAGVSRALDNIFNQNFVPWMLVPRYSLSSYEPVANASAAAVSCLEITLTGGNTTFDPTATDVDEAYSLSIGEDGTAKLSSKSTFGILHGLETFSQLFYEHSAGGVWYLVNAPIEIEDAPVYGHRGLMLDTARHFFPVDDIKRTIDGLSYNKLNKLHVHVTDSQSWPLEIPSIPELSAKGAYSQSSVYSPDDIKSIQEYGLARGVEVYFEIDMPGHIGVVGEAFPDLVVAYDARPYFFYCAQPPCGAFRLNDSNVETFLGNLFDDILPRVAPYSKYWGTGGDELNANDSRFDPGLNTNDSAVLQPLLQTFVDNQHTRVRNAGLTPTVWEELVTEWNVTLGSDVVVQSWLGGGAVAEIASKGHKVIDSNYNFWYLDCGRGQWLTFGNEIWAQFTPFNDWCGPTKSWELVYSHDPAEGLNGTEAELVLGGEVAVWSETIDSNNLDSLVWPRAGAAAEVLWSGRTDAGGQNRSQVTAAPRLNAQRQRLVSRGIRASPIQMEWCLQYPNATGCEYPAA
;
A
#
# COMPACT_ATOMS: atom_id res chain seq x y z
N MET A 1 6.75 -47.68 -47.89
CA MET A 1 5.61 -47.74 -46.98
C MET A 1 6.14 -47.93 -45.58
N ALA A 2 6.23 -46.89 -44.82
CA ALA A 2 6.56 -46.94 -43.40
C ALA A 2 5.56 -46.07 -42.68
N SER A 3 4.59 -46.73 -42.06
CA SER A 3 3.53 -46.13 -41.24
C SER A 3 4.16 -45.64 -39.93
N ARG A 4 4.18 -44.31 -39.69
CA ARG A 4 4.50 -43.73 -38.40
C ARG A 4 3.22 -43.68 -37.56
N LEU A 5 3.16 -44.53 -36.54
CA LEU A 5 2.16 -44.38 -35.46
C LEU A 5 2.46 -43.09 -34.70
N LEU A 6 1.56 -42.13 -34.79
CA LEU A 6 1.44 -41.03 -33.88
C LEU A 6 0.75 -41.56 -32.61
N LEU A 7 1.53 -41.72 -31.52
CA LEU A 7 0.98 -41.84 -30.18
C LEU A 7 0.45 -40.45 -29.78
N PRO A 8 -0.80 -40.31 -29.33
CA PRO A 8 -1.26 -39.10 -28.73
C PRO A 8 -0.55 -38.96 -27.38
N PHE A 9 0.24 -37.90 -27.21
CA PHE A 9 0.65 -37.43 -25.89
C PHE A 9 -0.64 -37.04 -25.17
N LEU A 10 -1.09 -37.88 -24.25
CA LEU A 10 -2.03 -37.50 -23.23
C LEU A 10 -1.30 -36.56 -22.30
N VAL A 11 -1.41 -35.25 -22.52
CA VAL A 11 -1.12 -34.26 -21.50
C VAL A 11 -2.18 -34.47 -20.43
N VAL A 12 -1.82 -35.24 -19.40
CA VAL A 12 -2.58 -35.26 -18.18
C VAL A 12 -2.36 -33.86 -17.58
N PHE A 13 -3.25 -32.95 -17.93
CA PHE A 13 -3.51 -31.81 -17.08
C PHE A 13 -3.95 -32.42 -15.75
N ASN A 14 -3.04 -32.49 -14.78
CA ASN A 14 -3.47 -32.43 -13.40
C ASN A 14 -4.24 -31.12 -13.30
N PRO A 15 -5.55 -31.12 -13.16
CA PRO A 15 -6.21 -29.95 -12.65
C PRO A 15 -5.60 -29.80 -11.24
N VAL A 16 -4.71 -28.86 -11.05
CA VAL A 16 -4.56 -28.22 -9.74
C VAL A 16 -5.97 -27.68 -9.52
N THR A 17 -6.76 -28.50 -8.88
CA THR A 17 -8.10 -28.16 -8.48
C THR A 17 -7.96 -27.02 -7.48
N ALA A 18 -7.97 -25.80 -8.00
CA ALA A 18 -8.44 -24.62 -7.30
C ALA A 18 -9.94 -24.80 -6.97
N GLN A 19 -10.33 -25.97 -6.52
CA GLN A 19 -11.66 -26.35 -6.08
C GLN A 19 -11.78 -26.34 -4.56
N GLY A 20 -10.86 -25.66 -3.88
CA GLY A 20 -11.14 -25.09 -2.59
C GLY A 20 -11.81 -23.75 -2.80
N LEU A 21 -12.87 -23.47 -2.08
CA LEU A 21 -13.51 -22.18 -1.96
C LEU A 21 -12.42 -21.11 -1.82
N GLY A 22 -12.28 -20.24 -2.77
CA GLY A 22 -11.35 -19.12 -2.93
C GLY A 22 -10.03 -19.19 -2.15
N GLY A 23 -8.93 -19.13 -2.85
CA GLY A 23 -7.61 -19.21 -2.23
C GLY A 23 -7.25 -18.01 -1.35
N LEU A 24 -6.09 -18.12 -0.71
CA LEU A 24 -5.47 -17.07 0.08
C LEU A 24 -5.00 -15.91 -0.81
N TRP A 25 -5.00 -14.71 -0.24
CA TRP A 25 -4.48 -13.52 -0.87
C TRP A 25 -3.68 -12.66 0.13
N PRO A 26 -2.42 -12.29 -0.14
CA PRO A 26 -1.54 -12.84 -1.19
C PRO A 26 -1.32 -14.34 -1.06
N VAL A 27 -0.97 -15.01 -2.18
CA VAL A 27 -0.67 -16.44 -2.14
C VAL A 27 0.61 -16.68 -1.32
N PRO A 28 0.58 -17.59 -0.31
CA PRO A 28 1.77 -17.88 0.49
C PRO A 28 2.91 -18.48 -0.32
N GLN A 29 4.13 -18.15 0.07
CA GLN A 29 5.35 -18.71 -0.49
C GLN A 29 6.49 -18.73 0.56
N PRO A 30 7.44 -19.65 0.52
CA PRO A 30 7.66 -20.64 -0.55
C PRO A 30 6.76 -21.87 -0.47
N THR A 31 6.03 -22.07 0.64
CA THR A 31 5.30 -23.33 0.86
C THR A 31 3.85 -23.08 1.20
N PHE A 32 2.96 -23.71 0.45
CA PHE A 32 1.56 -23.85 0.80
C PHE A 32 1.09 -25.28 0.47
N ASN A 33 0.92 -26.10 1.49
CA ASN A 33 0.38 -27.44 1.38
C ASN A 33 -1.01 -27.50 2.02
N SER A 34 -1.93 -28.18 1.38
CA SER A 34 -3.28 -28.37 1.90
C SER A 34 -3.79 -29.78 1.62
N GLY A 35 -4.59 -30.31 2.55
CA GLY A 35 -5.28 -31.56 2.43
C GLY A 35 -6.68 -31.42 1.83
N SER A 36 -7.64 -32.22 2.35
CA SER A 36 -9.02 -32.22 1.90
C SER A 36 -10.03 -32.51 3.03
N THR A 37 -9.61 -32.47 4.27
CA THR A 37 -10.47 -32.76 5.43
C THR A 37 -11.10 -31.48 5.95
N PRO A 38 -12.44 -31.39 6.07
CA PRO A 38 -13.08 -30.23 6.67
C PRO A 38 -12.81 -30.15 8.17
N VAL A 39 -12.48 -28.96 8.65
CA VAL A 39 -12.31 -28.63 10.07
C VAL A 39 -13.12 -27.39 10.38
N PHE A 40 -13.77 -27.35 11.53
CA PHE A 40 -14.55 -26.21 12.00
C PHE A 40 -13.71 -25.34 12.94
N ILE A 41 -14.25 -24.19 13.34
CA ILE A 41 -13.64 -23.37 14.38
C ILE A 41 -14.69 -22.98 15.42
N ASN A 42 -14.32 -23.08 16.69
CA ASN A 42 -15.20 -22.75 17.81
C ASN A 42 -15.12 -21.26 18.15
N GLN A 43 -16.25 -20.64 18.50
CA GLN A 43 -16.26 -19.24 18.95
C GLN A 43 -15.55 -19.04 20.29
N ASP A 44 -15.49 -20.09 21.14
CA ASP A 44 -14.79 -20.10 22.43
C ASP A 44 -13.32 -20.55 22.31
N ILE A 45 -12.73 -20.39 21.11
CA ILE A 45 -11.33 -20.73 20.85
C ILE A 45 -10.39 -20.11 21.89
N LYS A 46 -9.51 -20.93 22.45
CA LYS A 46 -8.46 -20.46 23.35
C LYS A 46 -7.24 -20.05 22.54
N VAL A 47 -6.62 -18.94 22.93
CA VAL A 47 -5.37 -18.49 22.31
C VAL A 47 -4.28 -18.45 23.37
N THR A 48 -3.12 -18.98 23.03
CA THR A 48 -1.92 -18.87 23.85
C THR A 48 -0.82 -18.10 23.11
N TYR A 49 -0.06 -17.32 23.85
CA TYR A 49 1.10 -16.60 23.36
C TYR A 49 2.31 -16.93 24.20
N ASN A 50 3.33 -17.54 23.59
CA ASN A 50 4.52 -18.07 24.28
C ASN A 50 4.18 -18.98 25.47
N GLY A 51 3.15 -19.81 25.32
CA GLY A 51 2.69 -20.77 26.34
C GLY A 51 1.78 -20.18 27.43
N ALA A 52 1.57 -18.88 27.48
CA ALA A 52 0.64 -18.20 28.38
C ALA A 52 -0.70 -17.94 27.71
N SER A 53 -1.81 -18.00 28.47
CA SER A 53 -3.13 -17.61 27.95
C SER A 53 -3.13 -16.15 27.53
N LEU A 54 -3.58 -15.87 26.31
CA LEU A 54 -3.74 -14.52 25.77
C LEU A 54 -5.22 -14.12 25.87
N ALA A 55 -5.49 -13.02 26.57
CA ALA A 55 -6.82 -12.44 26.57
C ALA A 55 -7.11 -11.81 25.20
N HIS A 56 -8.27 -12.09 24.64
CA HIS A 56 -8.75 -11.49 23.41
C HIS A 56 -10.24 -11.20 23.56
N GLU A 57 -10.60 -9.94 23.37
CA GLU A 57 -11.98 -9.46 23.40
C GLU A 57 -12.29 -8.79 22.07
N ALA A 58 -13.53 -8.80 21.63
CA ALA A 58 -13.92 -8.11 20.41
C ALA A 58 -13.58 -6.61 20.50
N ASN A 59 -13.00 -6.07 19.43
CA ASN A 59 -12.59 -4.66 19.31
C ASN A 59 -11.50 -4.23 20.31
N LEU A 60 -10.66 -5.17 20.77
CA LEU A 60 -9.50 -4.84 21.58
C LEU A 60 -8.50 -3.99 20.77
N GLU A 61 -8.20 -2.80 21.26
CA GLU A 61 -7.08 -1.98 20.78
C GLU A 61 -5.90 -2.13 21.77
N PRO A 62 -4.63 -2.03 21.30
CA PRO A 62 -3.48 -2.21 22.20
C PRO A 62 -3.44 -1.09 23.24
N ALA A 63 -3.31 -1.47 24.50
CA ALA A 63 -3.15 -0.53 25.62
C ALA A 63 -1.76 0.15 25.59
N ALA A 64 -0.76 -0.55 25.00
CA ALA A 64 0.57 -0.05 24.73
C ALA A 64 1.11 -0.71 23.45
N LEU A 65 2.15 -0.12 22.85
CA LEU A 65 2.81 -0.68 21.68
C LEU A 65 3.84 -1.76 22.09
N THR A 66 3.41 -2.76 22.84
CA THR A 66 4.22 -3.95 23.15
C THR A 66 3.89 -5.10 22.20
N SER A 67 4.83 -6.01 21.99
CA SER A 67 4.58 -7.20 21.15
C SER A 67 3.38 -8.01 21.62
N SER A 68 3.16 -8.12 22.93
CA SER A 68 2.02 -8.84 23.53
C SER A 68 0.70 -8.11 23.24
N ASP A 69 0.65 -6.79 23.47
CA ASP A 69 -0.59 -6.01 23.27
C ASP A 69 -0.99 -5.96 21.80
N ILE A 70 -0.02 -5.76 20.90
CA ILE A 70 -0.25 -5.77 19.45
C ILE A 70 -0.72 -7.16 18.99
N THR A 71 -0.11 -8.23 19.51
CA THR A 71 -0.55 -9.60 19.20
C THR A 71 -1.97 -9.85 19.70
N ALA A 72 -2.31 -9.41 20.92
CA ALA A 72 -3.66 -9.55 21.47
C ALA A 72 -4.70 -8.81 20.62
N ALA A 73 -4.42 -7.56 20.24
CA ALA A 73 -5.27 -6.79 19.33
C ALA A 73 -5.37 -7.46 17.94
N GLY A 74 -4.27 -8.00 17.41
CA GLY A 74 -4.25 -8.76 16.17
C GLY A 74 -5.12 -10.02 16.22
N VAL A 75 -5.06 -10.78 17.30
CA VAL A 75 -5.92 -11.94 17.54
C VAL A 75 -7.38 -11.53 17.61
N SER A 76 -7.69 -10.47 18.36
CA SER A 76 -9.07 -9.93 18.45
C SER A 76 -9.62 -9.63 17.07
N ARG A 77 -8.88 -8.90 16.21
CA ARG A 77 -9.28 -8.59 14.85
C ARG A 77 -9.44 -9.85 13.97
N ALA A 78 -8.51 -10.79 14.06
CA ALA A 78 -8.58 -12.03 13.28
C ALA A 78 -9.83 -12.86 13.61
N LEU A 79 -10.17 -12.96 14.89
CA LEU A 79 -11.37 -13.67 15.35
C LEU A 79 -12.65 -12.91 15.00
N ASP A 80 -12.64 -11.57 15.10
CA ASP A 80 -13.76 -10.74 14.65
C ASP A 80 -14.01 -10.90 13.15
N ASN A 81 -12.95 -10.92 12.34
CA ASN A 81 -13.02 -11.19 10.90
C ASN A 81 -13.61 -12.58 10.59
N ILE A 82 -13.37 -13.59 11.44
CA ILE A 82 -13.92 -14.94 11.25
C ILE A 82 -15.38 -14.99 11.68
N PHE A 83 -15.71 -14.47 12.86
CA PHE A 83 -16.99 -14.74 13.50
C PHE A 83 -18.06 -13.69 13.22
N ASN A 84 -17.68 -12.44 12.94
CA ASN A 84 -18.62 -11.32 12.80
C ASN A 84 -18.57 -10.64 11.43
N GLN A 85 -17.43 -10.73 10.71
CA GLN A 85 -17.21 -10.03 9.45
C GLN A 85 -16.87 -10.98 8.30
N ASN A 86 -17.28 -12.24 8.39
CA ASN A 86 -17.04 -13.23 7.35
C ASN A 86 -18.20 -13.25 6.33
N PHE A 87 -18.06 -14.05 5.31
CA PHE A 87 -19.06 -14.20 4.25
C PHE A 87 -19.30 -15.66 3.89
N VAL A 88 -20.52 -15.93 3.46
CA VAL A 88 -20.90 -17.21 2.86
C VAL A 88 -20.40 -17.22 1.40
N PRO A 89 -19.59 -18.21 0.98
CA PRO A 89 -18.84 -18.16 -0.28
C PRO A 89 -19.65 -18.53 -1.53
N TRP A 90 -20.93 -18.18 -1.60
CA TRP A 90 -21.83 -18.53 -2.72
C TRP A 90 -21.36 -17.96 -4.09
N MET A 91 -20.63 -16.86 -4.08
CA MET A 91 -20.10 -16.23 -5.29
C MET A 91 -18.89 -16.96 -5.88
N LEU A 92 -18.26 -17.84 -5.10
CA LEU A 92 -17.05 -18.56 -5.48
C LEU A 92 -17.33 -19.94 -6.09
N VAL A 93 -18.59 -20.34 -6.16
CA VAL A 93 -19.02 -21.65 -6.64
C VAL A 93 -20.12 -21.50 -7.69
N PRO A 94 -20.33 -22.51 -8.56
CA PRO A 94 -21.40 -22.46 -9.54
C PRO A 94 -22.78 -22.25 -8.91
N ARG A 95 -23.65 -21.56 -9.65
CA ARG A 95 -25.00 -21.22 -9.19
C ARG A 95 -25.75 -22.43 -8.66
N TYR A 96 -26.38 -22.29 -7.49
CA TYR A 96 -27.11 -23.34 -6.77
C TYR A 96 -26.31 -24.56 -6.33
N SER A 97 -24.97 -24.52 -6.35
CA SER A 97 -24.14 -25.67 -5.99
C SER A 97 -23.44 -25.52 -4.62
N LEU A 98 -23.66 -24.42 -3.91
CA LEU A 98 -22.95 -24.13 -2.64
C LEU A 98 -22.99 -25.30 -1.66
N SER A 99 -24.17 -25.94 -1.46
CA SER A 99 -24.32 -27.09 -0.56
C SER A 99 -23.47 -28.32 -0.95
N SER A 100 -22.92 -28.35 -2.16
CA SER A 100 -22.00 -29.42 -2.60
C SER A 100 -20.54 -29.13 -2.23
N TYR A 101 -20.24 -27.90 -1.86
CA TYR A 101 -18.91 -27.42 -1.46
C TYR A 101 -18.79 -27.22 0.06
N GLU A 102 -19.90 -26.93 0.73
CA GLU A 102 -19.94 -26.79 2.17
C GLU A 102 -19.87 -28.16 2.87
N PRO A 103 -19.07 -28.31 3.92
CA PRO A 103 -19.08 -29.50 4.73
C PRO A 103 -20.40 -29.63 5.49
N VAL A 104 -20.88 -30.83 5.73
CA VAL A 104 -22.04 -31.04 6.58
C VAL A 104 -21.71 -30.56 8.00
N ALA A 105 -22.47 -29.61 8.51
CA ALA A 105 -22.33 -29.14 9.88
C ALA A 105 -22.59 -30.30 10.85
N ASN A 106 -21.53 -30.83 11.47
CA ASN A 106 -21.57 -31.98 12.35
C ASN A 106 -20.88 -31.64 13.67
N ALA A 107 -21.61 -31.75 14.76
CA ALA A 107 -21.11 -31.50 16.11
C ALA A 107 -19.96 -32.46 16.57
N SER A 108 -19.74 -33.56 15.84
CA SER A 108 -18.66 -34.52 16.12
C SER A 108 -17.43 -34.29 15.20
N ALA A 109 -17.45 -33.32 14.32
CA ALA A 109 -16.32 -33.00 13.45
C ALA A 109 -15.20 -32.33 14.25
N ALA A 110 -13.96 -32.49 13.78
CA ALA A 110 -12.80 -31.78 14.36
C ALA A 110 -12.99 -30.27 14.28
N ALA A 111 -12.63 -29.59 15.36
CA ALA A 111 -12.71 -28.13 15.42
C ALA A 111 -11.46 -27.52 16.03
N VAL A 112 -11.03 -26.39 15.47
CA VAL A 112 -9.98 -25.55 16.06
C VAL A 112 -10.53 -24.95 17.35
N SER A 113 -10.05 -25.46 18.47
CA SER A 113 -10.40 -25.01 19.82
C SER A 113 -9.26 -24.29 20.54
N CYS A 114 -8.06 -24.33 19.96
CA CYS A 114 -6.87 -23.64 20.47
C CYS A 114 -6.00 -23.15 19.29
N LEU A 115 -5.50 -21.93 19.39
CA LEU A 115 -4.45 -21.37 18.55
C LEU A 115 -3.21 -21.10 19.41
N GLU A 116 -2.11 -21.79 19.12
CA GLU A 116 -0.82 -21.60 19.79
C GLU A 116 0.04 -20.62 18.99
N ILE A 117 0.33 -19.45 19.57
CA ILE A 117 1.18 -18.43 18.96
C ILE A 117 2.53 -18.41 19.65
N THR A 118 3.62 -18.46 18.87
CA THR A 118 4.99 -18.42 19.37
C THR A 118 5.81 -17.32 18.68
N LEU A 119 6.26 -16.34 19.46
CA LEU A 119 7.27 -15.37 19.02
C LEU A 119 8.67 -15.95 19.29
N THR A 120 9.38 -16.33 18.23
CA THR A 120 10.68 -17.04 18.33
C THR A 120 11.88 -16.11 18.36
N GLY A 121 11.74 -14.83 17.98
CA GLY A 121 12.82 -13.85 17.90
C GLY A 121 13.35 -13.33 19.24
N GLY A 122 12.74 -13.70 20.35
CA GLY A 122 13.20 -13.35 21.70
C GLY A 122 13.07 -11.88 22.10
N ASN A 123 12.72 -10.99 21.18
CA ASN A 123 12.51 -9.57 21.48
C ASN A 123 11.03 -9.32 21.80
N THR A 124 10.76 -8.99 23.06
CA THR A 124 9.41 -8.64 23.53
C THR A 124 9.08 -7.16 23.36
N THR A 125 10.06 -6.35 22.98
CA THR A 125 9.87 -4.92 22.70
C THR A 125 9.50 -4.77 21.22
N PHE A 126 8.39 -4.13 20.95
CA PHE A 126 8.01 -3.73 19.61
C PHE A 126 8.78 -2.46 19.23
N ASP A 127 9.60 -2.56 18.19
CA ASP A 127 10.32 -1.41 17.63
C ASP A 127 9.76 -1.09 16.24
N PRO A 128 8.94 -0.05 16.12
CA PRO A 128 8.33 0.33 14.84
C PRO A 128 9.34 0.89 13.84
N THR A 129 10.53 1.29 14.30
CA THR A 129 11.57 1.90 13.46
C THR A 129 12.66 0.90 13.05
N ALA A 130 12.53 -0.38 13.44
CA ALA A 130 13.47 -1.42 13.08
C ALA A 130 13.59 -1.58 11.56
N THR A 131 14.82 -1.70 11.07
CA THR A 131 15.12 -1.67 9.63
C THR A 131 15.02 -3.03 8.95
N ASP A 132 15.28 -4.10 9.70
CA ASP A 132 15.41 -5.46 9.18
C ASP A 132 14.43 -6.39 9.89
N VAL A 133 13.14 -6.06 9.78
CA VAL A 133 12.08 -6.86 10.39
C VAL A 133 11.86 -8.12 9.56
N ASP A 134 12.07 -9.29 10.17
CA ASP A 134 11.69 -10.56 9.57
C ASP A 134 10.16 -10.73 9.65
N GLU A 135 9.48 -10.53 8.53
CA GLU A 135 8.02 -10.64 8.42
C GLU A 135 7.54 -12.07 8.10
N ALA A 136 8.47 -13.04 8.02
CA ALA A 136 8.16 -14.43 7.75
C ALA A 136 7.36 -15.06 8.91
N TYR A 137 6.50 -16.01 8.58
CA TYR A 137 5.74 -16.80 9.55
C TYR A 137 5.52 -18.23 9.08
N SER A 138 5.27 -19.12 10.06
CA SER A 138 4.80 -20.49 9.84
C SER A 138 3.42 -20.64 10.42
N LEU A 139 2.48 -21.21 9.66
CA LEU A 139 1.11 -21.50 10.11
C LEU A 139 0.74 -22.95 9.78
N SER A 140 0.26 -23.70 10.76
CA SER A 140 -0.25 -25.06 10.55
C SER A 140 -1.60 -25.26 11.21
N ILE A 141 -2.48 -26.04 10.55
CA ILE A 141 -3.76 -26.49 11.11
C ILE A 141 -3.89 -27.98 10.79
N GLY A 142 -3.90 -28.83 11.83
CA GLY A 142 -4.05 -30.27 11.70
C GLY A 142 -5.50 -30.70 11.43
N GLU A 143 -5.69 -31.93 10.93
CA GLU A 143 -7.01 -32.55 10.77
C GLU A 143 -7.75 -32.72 12.11
N ASP A 144 -7.02 -32.74 13.22
CA ASP A 144 -7.53 -32.80 14.59
C ASP A 144 -7.95 -31.43 15.16
N GLY A 145 -7.77 -30.34 14.38
CA GLY A 145 -8.05 -28.99 14.82
C GLY A 145 -6.93 -28.32 15.62
N THR A 146 -5.75 -28.91 15.72
CA THR A 146 -4.58 -28.24 16.32
C THR A 146 -4.11 -27.12 15.41
N ALA A 147 -4.05 -25.87 15.89
CA ALA A 147 -3.58 -24.72 15.13
C ALA A 147 -2.35 -24.08 15.78
N LYS A 148 -1.30 -23.82 14.98
CA LYS A 148 -0.06 -23.20 15.44
C LYS A 148 0.40 -22.11 14.50
N LEU A 149 0.82 -20.99 15.07
CA LEU A 149 1.41 -19.85 14.36
C LEU A 149 2.72 -19.47 15.02
N SER A 150 3.78 -19.34 14.25
CA SER A 150 5.07 -18.88 14.77
C SER A 150 5.74 -17.88 13.83
N SER A 151 6.46 -16.93 14.40
CA SER A 151 7.28 -15.96 13.69
C SER A 151 8.41 -15.44 14.56
N LYS A 152 9.43 -14.86 13.93
CA LYS A 152 10.50 -14.14 14.64
C LYS A 152 10.10 -12.74 15.06
N SER A 153 9.08 -12.15 14.44
CA SER A 153 8.60 -10.77 14.72
C SER A 153 7.10 -10.72 14.97
N THR A 154 6.67 -9.66 15.65
CA THR A 154 5.24 -9.37 15.83
C THR A 154 4.56 -9.07 14.48
N PHE A 155 5.27 -8.46 13.53
CA PHE A 155 4.74 -8.22 12.18
C PHE A 155 4.42 -9.52 11.45
N GLY A 156 5.31 -10.52 11.50
CA GLY A 156 5.03 -11.83 10.91
C GLY A 156 3.87 -12.56 11.60
N ILE A 157 3.68 -12.36 12.92
CA ILE A 157 2.48 -12.87 13.62
C ILE A 157 1.22 -12.22 13.06
N LEU A 158 1.20 -10.89 12.84
CA LEU A 158 0.04 -10.20 12.28
C LEU A 158 -0.30 -10.71 10.87
N HIS A 159 0.70 -10.92 10.01
CA HIS A 159 0.51 -11.50 8.68
C HIS A 159 -0.01 -12.94 8.72
N GLY A 160 0.49 -13.74 9.66
CA GLY A 160 0.00 -15.08 9.89
C GLY A 160 -1.44 -15.12 10.40
N LEU A 161 -1.83 -14.18 11.26
CA LEU A 161 -3.21 -14.02 11.75
C LEU A 161 -4.17 -13.61 10.63
N GLU A 162 -3.74 -12.72 9.71
CA GLU A 162 -4.55 -12.41 8.52
C GLU A 162 -4.75 -13.66 7.66
N THR A 163 -3.68 -14.42 7.39
CA THR A 163 -3.79 -15.69 6.66
C THR A 163 -4.69 -16.70 7.39
N PHE A 164 -4.56 -16.81 8.71
CA PHE A 164 -5.43 -17.67 9.53
C PHE A 164 -6.90 -17.27 9.36
N SER A 165 -7.22 -15.97 9.39
CA SER A 165 -8.60 -15.51 9.23
C SER A 165 -9.17 -15.81 7.84
N GLN A 166 -8.34 -15.77 6.79
CA GLN A 166 -8.75 -16.04 5.41
C GLN A 166 -9.05 -17.52 5.13
N LEU A 167 -8.58 -18.44 5.96
CA LEU A 167 -8.81 -19.87 5.78
C LEU A 167 -10.25 -20.31 6.08
N PHE A 168 -11.00 -19.51 6.84
CA PHE A 168 -12.35 -19.86 7.29
C PHE A 168 -13.43 -19.11 6.50
N TYR A 169 -14.55 -19.80 6.28
CA TYR A 169 -15.76 -19.26 5.67
C TYR A 169 -16.96 -19.45 6.60
N GLU A 170 -17.96 -18.59 6.47
CA GLU A 170 -19.23 -18.78 7.13
C GLU A 170 -20.07 -19.81 6.36
N HIS A 171 -20.70 -20.74 7.08
CA HIS A 171 -21.61 -21.72 6.52
C HIS A 171 -22.98 -21.09 6.22
N SER A 172 -23.62 -21.49 5.11
CA SER A 172 -24.93 -20.97 4.71
C SER A 172 -26.07 -21.23 5.71
N ALA A 173 -25.89 -22.19 6.63
CA ALA A 173 -26.81 -22.42 7.75
C ALA A 173 -26.72 -21.33 8.85
N GLY A 174 -25.67 -20.50 8.83
CA GLY A 174 -25.37 -19.50 9.84
C GLY A 174 -24.81 -20.06 11.14
N GLY A 175 -23.97 -19.26 11.81
CA GLY A 175 -23.41 -19.58 13.13
C GLY A 175 -22.40 -20.74 13.15
N VAL A 176 -21.87 -21.12 12.01
CA VAL A 176 -20.86 -22.17 11.84
C VAL A 176 -19.79 -21.66 10.88
N TRP A 177 -18.52 -21.83 11.22
CA TRP A 177 -17.39 -21.44 10.38
C TRP A 177 -16.49 -22.66 10.13
N TYR A 178 -16.00 -22.76 8.90
CA TYR A 178 -15.30 -23.96 8.45
C TYR A 178 -14.12 -23.65 7.51
N LEU A 179 -13.15 -24.56 7.53
CA LEU A 179 -12.06 -24.72 6.59
C LEU A 179 -12.25 -26.06 5.87
N VAL A 180 -12.05 -26.13 4.55
CA VAL A 180 -12.31 -27.38 3.78
C VAL A 180 -11.06 -28.25 3.55
N ASN A 181 -9.86 -27.75 3.78
CA ASN A 181 -8.62 -28.31 3.23
C ASN A 181 -7.58 -28.69 4.29
N ALA A 182 -7.97 -29.06 5.54
CA ALA A 182 -6.97 -29.53 6.51
C ALA A 182 -6.35 -30.87 6.05
N PRO A 183 -5.10 -31.18 6.41
CA PRO A 183 -4.20 -30.29 7.12
C PRO A 183 -3.72 -29.13 6.26
N ILE A 184 -3.37 -28.01 6.90
CA ILE A 184 -2.74 -26.85 6.29
C ILE A 184 -1.31 -26.73 6.82
N GLU A 185 -0.36 -26.50 5.93
CA GLU A 185 1.03 -26.17 6.25
C GLU A 185 1.49 -25.00 5.37
N ILE A 186 1.86 -23.90 5.99
CA ILE A 186 2.28 -22.66 5.35
C ILE A 186 3.62 -22.21 5.95
N GLU A 187 4.60 -21.99 5.07
CA GLU A 187 5.77 -21.16 5.33
C GLU A 187 5.67 -19.99 4.37
N ASP A 188 5.67 -18.76 4.88
CA ASP A 188 5.38 -17.57 4.07
C ASP A 188 6.25 -16.39 4.46
N ALA A 189 6.70 -15.63 3.45
CA ALA A 189 7.51 -14.43 3.62
C ALA A 189 7.36 -13.49 2.42
N PRO A 190 7.47 -12.17 2.61
CA PRO A 190 7.42 -11.23 1.50
C PRO A 190 8.69 -11.28 0.64
N VAL A 191 8.52 -11.04 -0.68
CA VAL A 191 9.65 -10.83 -1.61
C VAL A 191 10.25 -9.45 -1.43
N TYR A 192 9.40 -8.43 -1.29
CA TYR A 192 9.81 -7.04 -1.13
C TYR A 192 9.52 -6.53 0.28
N GLY A 193 10.49 -5.83 0.88
CA GLY A 193 10.36 -5.25 2.22
C GLY A 193 9.47 -3.99 2.25
N HIS A 194 9.41 -3.24 1.15
CA HIS A 194 8.56 -2.05 1.02
C HIS A 194 7.34 -2.37 0.14
N ARG A 195 6.15 -2.33 0.73
CA ARG A 195 4.89 -2.65 0.07
C ARG A 195 3.86 -1.60 0.46
N GLY A 196 3.75 -0.55 -0.36
CA GLY A 196 3.10 0.69 0.04
C GLY A 196 1.90 1.10 -0.80
N LEU A 197 1.21 2.09 -0.23
CA LEU A 197 0.25 2.95 -0.89
C LEU A 197 0.54 4.39 -0.51
N MET A 198 0.67 5.28 -1.50
CA MET A 198 0.70 6.73 -1.30
C MET A 198 -0.71 7.28 -1.41
N LEU A 199 -1.10 8.14 -0.46
CA LEU A 199 -2.37 8.86 -0.43
C LEU A 199 -2.11 10.36 -0.36
N ASP A 200 -2.55 11.09 -1.38
CA ASP A 200 -2.58 12.54 -1.39
C ASP A 200 -3.77 13.05 -0.57
N THR A 201 -3.50 13.82 0.47
CA THR A 201 -4.51 14.43 1.35
C THR A 201 -4.59 15.95 1.21
N ALA A 202 -3.88 16.49 0.22
CA ALA A 202 -3.81 17.94 -0.04
C ALA A 202 -4.77 18.38 -1.13
N ARG A 203 -4.90 17.67 -2.27
CA ARG A 203 -5.85 18.05 -3.33
C ARG A 203 -7.29 17.87 -2.86
N HIS A 204 -7.58 16.78 -2.13
CA HIS A 204 -8.79 16.62 -1.32
C HIS A 204 -8.45 16.17 0.09
N PHE A 205 -9.16 16.71 1.07
CA PHE A 205 -9.01 16.31 2.47
C PHE A 205 -9.75 14.99 2.74
N PHE A 206 -9.10 14.10 3.47
CA PHE A 206 -9.69 12.86 3.95
C PHE A 206 -9.82 12.87 5.47
N PRO A 207 -11.01 12.62 6.04
CA PRO A 207 -11.15 12.42 7.48
C PRO A 207 -10.24 11.31 8.03
N VAL A 208 -9.86 11.42 9.30
CA VAL A 208 -9.01 10.43 9.98
C VAL A 208 -9.55 9.00 9.85
N ASP A 209 -10.88 8.83 9.88
CA ASP A 209 -11.52 7.52 9.74
C ASP A 209 -11.32 6.91 8.33
N ASP A 210 -11.22 7.72 7.29
CA ASP A 210 -10.93 7.23 5.93
C ASP A 210 -9.47 6.75 5.82
N ILE A 211 -8.54 7.47 6.44
CA ILE A 211 -7.13 7.07 6.52
C ILE A 211 -7.02 5.76 7.30
N LYS A 212 -7.68 5.65 8.45
CA LYS A 212 -7.71 4.41 9.25
C LYS A 212 -8.31 3.24 8.49
N ARG A 213 -9.41 3.45 7.76
CA ARG A 213 -10.02 2.42 6.90
C ARG A 213 -9.08 2.01 5.75
N THR A 214 -8.30 2.94 5.20
CA THR A 214 -7.25 2.63 4.22
C THR A 214 -6.17 1.75 4.84
N ILE A 215 -5.73 2.04 6.07
CA ILE A 215 -4.79 1.23 6.83
C ILE A 215 -5.34 -0.19 7.07
N ASP A 216 -6.62 -0.34 7.39
CA ASP A 216 -7.26 -1.65 7.49
C ASP A 216 -7.14 -2.43 6.17
N GLY A 217 -7.44 -1.77 5.03
CA GLY A 217 -7.29 -2.35 3.71
C GLY A 217 -5.85 -2.78 3.39
N LEU A 218 -4.85 -1.98 3.78
CA LEU A 218 -3.44 -2.31 3.65
C LEU A 218 -3.11 -3.59 4.45
N SER A 219 -3.49 -3.62 5.72
CA SER A 219 -3.25 -4.76 6.62
C SER A 219 -3.87 -6.05 6.09
N TYR A 220 -5.12 -6.00 5.58
CA TYR A 220 -5.81 -7.15 5.01
C TYR A 220 -5.17 -7.70 3.73
N ASN A 221 -4.31 -6.93 3.09
CA ASN A 221 -3.56 -7.34 1.90
C ASN A 221 -2.05 -7.50 2.16
N LYS A 222 -1.59 -7.46 3.41
CA LYS A 222 -0.18 -7.54 3.83
C LYS A 222 0.70 -6.42 3.23
N LEU A 223 0.12 -5.29 2.87
CA LEU A 223 0.86 -4.05 2.62
C LEU A 223 1.30 -3.46 3.96
N ASN A 224 2.49 -2.88 4.01
CA ASN A 224 3.12 -2.47 5.27
C ASN A 224 3.50 -0.99 5.35
N LYS A 225 3.20 -0.20 4.32
CA LYS A 225 3.50 1.24 4.28
C LYS A 225 2.29 2.03 3.82
N LEU A 226 1.98 3.10 4.54
CA LEU A 226 1.12 4.19 4.07
C LEU A 226 1.97 5.45 3.99
N HIS A 227 2.22 5.91 2.78
CA HIS A 227 2.83 7.20 2.48
C HIS A 227 1.73 8.25 2.39
N VAL A 228 1.76 9.24 3.27
CA VAL A 228 0.80 10.35 3.24
C VAL A 228 1.47 11.58 2.67
N HIS A 229 1.14 11.92 1.43
CA HIS A 229 1.47 13.20 0.82
C HIS A 229 0.53 14.25 1.42
N VAL A 230 0.98 14.86 2.55
CA VAL A 230 0.04 15.54 3.45
C VAL A 230 -0.26 16.96 3.05
N THR A 231 0.67 17.64 2.35
CA THR A 231 0.53 19.03 1.89
C THR A 231 0.94 19.17 0.43
N ASP A 232 0.33 20.12 -0.29
CA ASP A 232 0.69 20.49 -1.65
C ASP A 232 0.31 21.96 -1.90
N SER A 233 0.53 22.45 -3.10
CA SER A 233 0.20 23.83 -3.52
C SER A 233 -1.25 24.24 -3.25
N GLN A 234 -2.19 23.28 -3.22
CA GLN A 234 -3.62 23.53 -3.08
C GLN A 234 -4.07 23.62 -1.64
N SER A 235 -3.46 22.86 -0.71
CA SER A 235 -3.80 22.97 0.70
C SER A 235 -2.72 22.50 1.66
N TRP A 236 -2.82 23.01 2.90
CA TRP A 236 -2.01 22.66 4.05
C TRP A 236 -2.90 22.17 5.19
N PRO A 237 -3.34 20.91 5.20
CA PRO A 237 -4.25 20.37 6.22
C PRO A 237 -3.53 19.91 7.51
N LEU A 238 -2.28 20.31 7.73
CA LEU A 238 -1.48 19.85 8.86
C LEU A 238 -1.30 20.98 9.89
N GLU A 239 -1.71 20.75 11.13
CA GLU A 239 -1.47 21.69 12.20
C GLU A 239 0.00 21.62 12.67
N ILE A 240 0.66 22.77 12.59
CA ILE A 240 2.01 23.00 13.12
C ILE A 240 1.87 24.01 14.26
N PRO A 241 1.85 23.58 15.53
CA PRO A 241 1.62 24.47 16.68
C PRO A 241 2.56 25.65 16.76
N SER A 242 3.81 25.52 16.32
CA SER A 242 4.78 26.61 16.26
C SER A 242 4.54 27.59 15.10
N ILE A 243 3.75 27.21 14.07
CA ILE A 243 3.44 28.01 12.87
C ILE A 243 1.95 27.85 12.53
N PRO A 244 1.03 28.30 13.38
CA PRO A 244 -0.40 28.02 13.21
C PRO A 244 -1.01 28.69 11.98
N GLU A 245 -0.35 29.68 11.39
CA GLU A 245 -0.78 30.37 10.19
C GLU A 245 -0.85 29.44 8.98
N LEU A 246 -0.04 28.36 8.93
CA LEU A 246 -0.02 27.42 7.82
C LEU A 246 -1.40 26.77 7.62
N SER A 247 -1.93 26.11 8.63
CA SER A 247 -3.26 25.50 8.53
C SER A 247 -4.38 26.52 8.60
N ALA A 248 -4.23 27.59 9.36
CA ALA A 248 -5.26 28.64 9.48
C ALA A 248 -5.57 29.34 8.16
N LYS A 249 -4.59 29.44 7.25
CA LYS A 249 -4.76 30.05 5.93
C LYS A 249 -4.71 29.03 4.78
N GLY A 250 -4.02 27.91 4.96
CA GLY A 250 -3.80 26.93 3.91
C GLY A 250 -4.80 25.77 3.90
N ALA A 251 -5.52 25.49 4.98
CA ALA A 251 -6.54 24.44 4.97
C ALA A 251 -7.81 24.88 4.26
N TYR A 252 -8.52 23.95 3.60
CA TYR A 252 -9.80 24.24 2.95
C TYR A 252 -10.90 24.69 3.91
N SER A 253 -10.86 24.23 5.17
CA SER A 253 -11.75 24.65 6.24
C SER A 253 -11.11 24.37 7.60
N GLN A 254 -11.67 24.96 8.66
CA GLN A 254 -11.23 24.69 10.03
C GLN A 254 -11.38 23.22 10.46
N SER A 255 -12.29 22.47 9.83
CA SER A 255 -12.50 21.05 10.08
C SER A 255 -11.67 20.14 9.16
N SER A 256 -10.96 20.72 8.18
CA SER A 256 -10.10 19.99 7.24
C SER A 256 -8.63 20.12 7.66
N VAL A 257 -8.34 19.79 8.91
CA VAL A 257 -7.01 19.91 9.51
C VAL A 257 -6.74 18.68 10.38
N TYR A 258 -5.55 18.12 10.26
CA TYR A 258 -5.03 17.09 11.16
C TYR A 258 -4.30 17.74 12.32
N SER A 259 -4.78 17.54 13.53
CA SER A 259 -4.12 17.96 14.76
C SER A 259 -2.90 17.04 15.08
N PRO A 260 -2.01 17.45 15.99
CA PRO A 260 -0.95 16.56 16.50
C PRO A 260 -1.47 15.22 17.04
N ASP A 261 -2.64 15.22 17.69
CA ASP A 261 -3.27 14.00 18.22
C ASP A 261 -3.83 13.12 17.10
N ASP A 262 -4.36 13.70 16.01
CA ASP A 262 -4.81 12.95 14.83
C ASP A 262 -3.63 12.22 14.16
N ILE A 263 -2.51 12.92 13.95
CA ILE A 263 -1.28 12.34 13.36
C ILE A 263 -0.79 11.17 14.22
N LYS A 264 -0.67 11.37 15.52
CA LYS A 264 -0.29 10.32 16.47
C LYS A 264 -1.26 9.13 16.41
N SER A 265 -2.56 9.40 16.44
CA SER A 265 -3.60 8.36 16.39
C SER A 265 -3.54 7.54 15.10
N ILE A 266 -3.28 8.18 13.95
CA ILE A 266 -3.11 7.51 12.65
C ILE A 266 -1.88 6.59 12.68
N GLN A 267 -0.74 7.07 13.18
CA GLN A 267 0.49 6.28 13.25
C GLN A 267 0.35 5.08 14.19
N GLU A 268 -0.18 5.29 15.40
CA GLU A 268 -0.42 4.20 16.37
C GLU A 268 -1.40 3.16 15.82
N TYR A 269 -2.44 3.60 15.13
CA TYR A 269 -3.41 2.71 14.47
C TYR A 269 -2.75 1.84 13.39
N GLY A 270 -1.87 2.45 12.59
CA GLY A 270 -1.09 1.74 11.58
C GLY A 270 -0.19 0.68 12.19
N LEU A 271 0.61 1.05 13.18
CA LEU A 271 1.56 0.13 13.82
C LEU A 271 0.85 -1.07 14.49
N ALA A 272 -0.31 -0.84 15.11
CA ALA A 272 -1.13 -1.91 15.67
C ALA A 272 -1.62 -2.93 14.61
N ARG A 273 -1.50 -2.59 13.32
CA ARG A 273 -1.90 -3.40 12.16
C ARG A 273 -0.72 -3.86 11.30
N GLY A 274 0.50 -3.54 11.72
CA GLY A 274 1.70 -3.85 10.95
C GLY A 274 1.95 -2.91 9.77
N VAL A 275 1.35 -1.72 9.80
CA VAL A 275 1.50 -0.69 8.76
C VAL A 275 2.21 0.53 9.34
N GLU A 276 3.37 0.85 8.82
CA GLU A 276 4.06 2.11 9.11
C GLU A 276 3.40 3.23 8.32
N VAL A 277 3.08 4.34 9.00
CA VAL A 277 2.57 5.55 8.36
C VAL A 277 3.65 6.61 8.41
N TYR A 278 4.12 7.04 7.23
CA TYR A 278 5.07 8.14 7.11
C TYR A 278 4.49 9.27 6.27
N PHE A 279 5.01 10.47 6.49
CA PHE A 279 4.49 11.68 5.90
C PHE A 279 5.49 12.30 4.94
N GLU A 280 4.96 13.03 3.96
CA GLU A 280 5.71 13.86 3.05
C GLU A 280 5.19 15.30 3.09
N ILE A 281 6.10 16.25 3.22
CA ILE A 281 5.89 17.65 2.87
C ILE A 281 6.80 17.92 1.70
N ASP A 282 6.21 18.01 0.53
CA ASP A 282 6.94 18.22 -0.72
C ASP A 282 7.60 19.61 -0.76
N MET A 283 8.82 19.65 -1.28
CA MET A 283 9.62 20.85 -1.41
C MET A 283 10.84 20.66 -2.33
N PRO A 284 11.36 21.69 -3.01
CA PRO A 284 10.97 23.11 -2.90
C PRO A 284 9.77 23.49 -3.79
N GLY A 285 9.35 22.65 -4.73
CA GLY A 285 8.11 22.78 -5.49
C GLY A 285 6.88 22.48 -4.63
N HIS A 286 5.69 22.46 -5.22
CA HIS A 286 4.43 22.00 -4.59
C HIS A 286 4.05 22.69 -3.28
N ILE A 287 4.53 23.94 -3.06
CA ILE A 287 4.31 24.69 -1.81
C ILE A 287 3.53 25.99 -2.00
N GLY A 288 2.81 26.12 -3.11
CA GLY A 288 2.07 27.35 -3.42
C GLY A 288 1.22 27.87 -2.25
N VAL A 289 0.56 26.97 -1.52
CA VAL A 289 -0.26 27.28 -0.33
C VAL A 289 0.50 28.03 0.75
N VAL A 290 1.81 27.85 0.89
CA VAL A 290 2.65 28.60 1.85
C VAL A 290 2.60 30.09 1.55
N GLY A 291 2.44 30.47 0.28
CA GLY A 291 2.29 31.86 -0.15
C GLY A 291 1.07 32.59 0.43
N GLU A 292 0.01 31.86 0.83
CA GLU A 292 -1.16 32.43 1.53
C GLU A 292 -0.79 33.00 2.92
N ALA A 293 0.14 32.35 3.58
CA ALA A 293 0.58 32.75 4.92
C ALA A 293 1.88 33.57 4.90
N PHE A 294 2.81 33.20 4.03
CA PHE A 294 4.19 33.69 4.00
C PHE A 294 4.65 33.99 2.57
N PRO A 295 4.05 34.98 1.89
CA PRO A 295 4.34 35.26 0.48
C PRO A 295 5.81 35.60 0.19
N ASP A 296 6.55 36.12 1.17
CA ASP A 296 7.96 36.47 1.01
C ASP A 296 8.88 35.22 0.91
N LEU A 297 8.41 34.03 1.31
CA LEU A 297 9.18 32.79 1.23
C LEU A 297 9.04 32.10 -0.12
N VAL A 298 8.04 32.48 -0.93
CA VAL A 298 7.61 31.76 -2.13
C VAL A 298 7.94 32.59 -3.39
N VAL A 299 8.42 31.92 -4.41
CA VAL A 299 8.54 32.44 -5.77
C VAL A 299 7.41 31.93 -6.64
N ALA A 300 7.08 32.67 -7.70
CA ALA A 300 6.07 32.33 -8.68
C ALA A 300 4.67 32.00 -8.09
N TYR A 301 4.32 32.50 -6.90
CA TYR A 301 3.03 32.26 -6.28
C TYR A 301 1.88 32.69 -7.19
N ASP A 302 0.94 31.75 -7.48
CA ASP A 302 -0.18 31.90 -8.42
C ASP A 302 0.23 32.49 -9.80
N ALA A 303 1.48 32.23 -10.26
CA ALA A 303 1.97 32.72 -11.54
C ALA A 303 1.15 32.13 -12.70
N ARG A 304 0.86 32.98 -13.72
CA ARG A 304 -0.02 32.61 -14.84
C ARG A 304 0.60 32.95 -16.19
N PRO A 305 0.34 32.12 -17.22
CA PRO A 305 -0.35 30.84 -17.17
C PRO A 305 0.52 29.78 -16.45
N TYR A 306 -0.12 28.99 -15.59
CA TYR A 306 0.56 28.13 -14.63
C TYR A 306 1.58 27.17 -15.28
N PHE A 307 1.25 26.55 -16.41
CA PHE A 307 2.06 25.53 -17.08
C PHE A 307 3.47 25.97 -17.52
N PHE A 308 3.79 27.28 -17.42
CA PHE A 308 5.16 27.76 -17.58
C PHE A 308 5.98 27.71 -16.30
N TYR A 309 5.33 27.54 -15.15
CA TYR A 309 5.93 27.72 -13.83
C TYR A 309 5.70 26.55 -12.89
N CYS A 310 4.73 25.69 -13.13
CA CYS A 310 4.43 24.52 -12.31
C CYS A 310 3.63 23.49 -13.10
N ALA A 311 3.56 22.26 -12.59
CA ALA A 311 2.76 21.19 -13.19
C ALA A 311 1.25 21.39 -12.95
N GLN A 312 0.87 21.93 -11.79
CA GLN A 312 -0.53 22.14 -11.40
C GLN A 312 -0.71 23.50 -10.71
N PRO A 313 -1.87 24.20 -10.93
CA PRO A 313 -2.17 25.45 -10.22
C PRO A 313 -2.64 25.18 -8.77
N PRO A 314 -2.37 26.14 -7.85
CA PRO A 314 -1.55 27.33 -8.01
C PRO A 314 -0.06 27.02 -7.99
N CYS A 315 0.74 27.79 -8.73
CA CYS A 315 2.20 27.66 -8.68
C CYS A 315 2.76 28.16 -7.36
N GLY A 316 3.98 27.77 -7.06
CA GLY A 316 4.76 28.28 -5.94
C GLY A 316 5.88 27.33 -5.54
N ALA A 317 7.09 27.88 -5.44
CA ALA A 317 8.26 27.17 -4.95
C ALA A 317 8.98 27.99 -3.88
N PHE A 318 9.70 27.35 -2.96
CA PHE A 318 10.55 28.05 -2.00
C PHE A 318 11.69 28.77 -2.72
N ARG A 319 12.07 29.95 -2.19
CA ARG A 319 13.28 30.64 -2.61
C ARG A 319 14.51 29.84 -2.21
N LEU A 320 15.26 29.37 -3.20
CA LEU A 320 16.40 28.46 -2.97
C LEU A 320 17.58 29.11 -2.24
N ASN A 321 17.70 30.44 -2.27
CA ASN A 321 18.82 31.18 -1.70
C ASN A 321 18.32 32.24 -0.69
N ASP A 322 17.43 31.85 0.22
CA ASP A 322 16.86 32.76 1.21
C ASP A 322 17.02 32.20 2.63
N SER A 323 17.74 32.92 3.49
CA SER A 323 17.92 32.52 4.88
C SER A 323 16.62 32.52 5.71
N ASN A 324 15.59 33.26 5.29
CA ASN A 324 14.29 33.23 5.93
C ASN A 324 13.57 31.90 5.65
N VAL A 325 13.73 31.34 4.44
CA VAL A 325 13.26 29.99 4.10
C VAL A 325 13.93 28.95 4.98
N GLU A 326 15.26 29.01 5.14
CA GLU A 326 16.00 28.12 6.02
C GLU A 326 15.56 28.22 7.48
N THR A 327 15.29 29.43 7.97
CA THR A 327 14.76 29.65 9.32
C THR A 327 13.35 29.09 9.48
N PHE A 328 12.49 29.32 8.50
CA PHE A 328 11.12 28.79 8.47
C PHE A 328 11.11 27.26 8.49
N LEU A 329 11.90 26.63 7.60
CA LEU A 329 12.01 25.17 7.53
C LEU A 329 12.63 24.57 8.81
N GLY A 330 13.58 25.29 9.42
CA GLY A 330 14.09 24.93 10.75
C GLY A 330 12.98 24.82 11.79
N ASN A 331 12.17 25.85 11.93
CA ASN A 331 11.03 25.86 12.85
C ASN A 331 9.98 24.79 12.54
N LEU A 332 9.70 24.57 11.24
CA LEU A 332 8.76 23.54 10.78
C LEU A 332 9.24 22.15 11.20
N PHE A 333 10.48 21.79 10.88
CA PHE A 333 11.02 20.48 11.17
C PHE A 333 11.28 20.25 12.66
N ASP A 334 11.69 21.26 13.40
CA ASP A 334 11.85 21.18 14.86
C ASP A 334 10.51 20.91 15.58
N ASP A 335 9.38 21.28 14.97
CA ASP A 335 8.04 20.98 15.48
C ASP A 335 7.56 19.59 15.09
N ILE A 336 7.58 19.23 13.79
CA ILE A 336 6.91 18.02 13.30
C ILE A 336 7.74 16.75 13.47
N LEU A 337 9.06 16.79 13.18
CA LEU A 337 9.86 15.57 13.14
C LEU A 337 9.93 14.83 14.49
N PRO A 338 10.09 15.52 15.66
CA PRO A 338 10.08 14.81 16.94
C PRO A 338 8.76 14.11 17.28
N ARG A 339 7.66 14.56 16.69
CA ARG A 339 6.33 13.94 16.90
C ARG A 339 6.15 12.68 16.10
N VAL A 340 6.68 12.61 14.88
CA VAL A 340 6.50 11.49 13.96
C VAL A 340 7.61 10.42 14.07
N ALA A 341 8.81 10.80 14.40
CA ALA A 341 9.96 9.91 14.48
C ALA A 341 9.81 8.70 15.42
N PRO A 342 9.05 8.76 16.54
CA PRO A 342 8.84 7.58 17.37
C PRO A 342 8.03 6.46 16.69
N TYR A 343 7.33 6.75 15.59
CA TYR A 343 6.38 5.85 14.94
C TYR A 343 6.75 5.49 13.51
N SER A 344 7.74 6.17 12.93
CA SER A 344 8.12 6.01 11.52
C SER A 344 9.62 6.03 11.35
N LYS A 345 10.08 5.40 10.27
CA LYS A 345 11.47 5.43 9.82
C LYS A 345 11.71 6.46 8.73
N TYR A 346 10.69 6.77 7.93
CA TYR A 346 10.81 7.61 6.74
C TYR A 346 10.19 8.98 6.94
N TRP A 347 10.73 9.95 6.19
CA TRP A 347 10.14 11.27 5.99
C TRP A 347 10.36 11.71 4.54
N GLY A 348 9.27 12.04 3.83
CA GLY A 348 9.32 12.54 2.45
C GLY A 348 9.60 14.04 2.41
N THR A 349 10.56 14.42 1.56
CA THR A 349 10.85 15.81 1.21
C THR A 349 10.51 16.15 -0.23
N GLY A 350 9.90 15.21 -0.97
CA GLY A 350 9.43 15.40 -2.34
C GLY A 350 10.56 15.68 -3.33
N GLY A 351 10.46 16.81 -4.02
CA GLY A 351 11.49 17.31 -4.94
C GLY A 351 11.19 17.07 -6.41
N ASP A 352 9.95 16.62 -6.73
CA ASP A 352 9.47 16.48 -8.08
C ASP A 352 9.04 17.83 -8.69
N GLU A 353 8.99 17.84 -10.00
CA GLU A 353 8.39 18.88 -10.85
C GLU A 353 8.86 20.32 -10.59
N LEU A 354 10.02 20.52 -9.93
CA LEU A 354 10.57 21.87 -9.75
C LEU A 354 10.85 22.55 -11.08
N ASN A 355 10.17 23.66 -11.34
CA ASN A 355 10.31 24.38 -12.59
C ASN A 355 11.33 25.52 -12.48
N ALA A 356 12.41 25.46 -13.25
CA ALA A 356 13.46 26.49 -13.25
C ALA A 356 12.94 27.90 -13.52
N ASN A 357 11.81 28.06 -14.25
CA ASN A 357 11.24 29.38 -14.54
C ASN A 357 10.72 30.11 -13.30
N ASP A 358 10.44 29.39 -12.19
CA ASP A 358 9.98 29.99 -10.93
C ASP A 358 11.01 30.97 -10.38
N SER A 359 12.29 30.62 -10.49
CA SER A 359 13.40 31.44 -10.01
C SER A 359 13.58 32.77 -10.75
N ARG A 360 12.87 32.99 -11.88
CA ARG A 360 12.80 34.28 -12.52
C ARG A 360 12.00 35.31 -11.69
N PHE A 361 11.13 34.86 -10.82
CA PHE A 361 10.38 35.71 -9.90
C PHE A 361 11.18 36.05 -8.64
N ASP A 362 12.34 35.43 -8.42
CA ASP A 362 13.23 35.78 -7.32
C ASP A 362 14.08 37.00 -7.71
N PRO A 363 13.92 38.14 -7.02
CA PRO A 363 14.70 39.34 -7.34
C PRO A 363 16.21 39.15 -7.15
N GLY A 364 16.62 38.23 -6.30
CA GLY A 364 18.02 37.93 -6.03
C GLY A 364 18.68 37.03 -7.07
N LEU A 365 17.88 36.18 -7.76
CA LEU A 365 18.35 35.24 -8.77
C LEU A 365 17.99 35.69 -10.18
N ASN A 366 16.73 35.97 -10.44
CA ASN A 366 16.15 36.39 -11.72
C ASN A 366 16.68 35.57 -12.92
N THR A 367 16.75 34.25 -12.76
CA THR A 367 17.28 33.33 -13.76
C THR A 367 16.48 32.01 -13.78
N ASN A 368 16.53 31.32 -14.90
CA ASN A 368 16.10 29.92 -15.02
C ASN A 368 17.26 29.03 -15.50
N ASP A 369 18.49 29.48 -15.38
CA ASP A 369 19.67 28.69 -15.73
C ASP A 369 19.89 27.59 -14.70
N SER A 370 19.72 26.35 -15.10
CA SER A 370 19.90 25.19 -14.23
C SER A 370 21.34 25.08 -13.67
N ALA A 371 22.33 25.60 -14.38
CA ALA A 371 23.71 25.63 -13.87
C ALA A 371 23.89 26.59 -12.68
N VAL A 372 23.02 27.61 -12.56
CA VAL A 372 22.98 28.51 -11.39
C VAL A 372 22.11 27.90 -10.28
N LEU A 373 20.99 27.27 -10.63
CA LEU A 373 20.00 26.78 -9.68
C LEU A 373 20.40 25.46 -9.02
N GLN A 374 21.06 24.55 -9.75
CA GLN A 374 21.44 23.23 -9.24
C GLN A 374 22.29 23.28 -7.96
N PRO A 375 23.34 24.12 -7.82
CA PRO A 375 24.09 24.20 -6.56
C PRO A 375 23.28 24.75 -5.39
N LEU A 376 22.29 25.60 -5.66
CA LEU A 376 21.37 26.10 -4.64
C LEU A 376 20.39 25.03 -4.19
N LEU A 377 19.85 24.30 -5.15
CA LEU A 377 18.99 23.13 -4.86
C LEU A 377 19.76 22.05 -4.09
N GLN A 378 21.03 21.76 -4.46
CA GLN A 378 21.88 20.86 -3.70
C GLN A 378 21.99 21.30 -2.23
N THR A 379 22.28 22.57 -1.99
CA THR A 379 22.38 23.12 -0.63
C THR A 379 21.04 23.02 0.12
N PHE A 380 19.94 23.33 -0.56
CA PHE A 380 18.60 23.22 0.00
C PHE A 380 18.32 21.78 0.44
N VAL A 381 18.51 20.81 -0.45
CA VAL A 381 18.27 19.39 -0.16
C VAL A 381 19.18 18.89 0.97
N ASP A 382 20.47 19.22 0.96
CA ASP A 382 21.43 18.81 2.00
C ASP A 382 21.01 19.31 3.38
N ASN A 383 20.52 20.55 3.47
CA ASN A 383 20.03 21.13 4.73
C ASN A 383 18.81 20.38 5.26
N GLN A 384 17.81 20.12 4.41
CA GLN A 384 16.58 19.44 4.84
C GLN A 384 16.86 17.97 5.19
N HIS A 385 17.65 17.25 4.40
CA HIS A 385 18.04 15.88 4.71
C HIS A 385 18.87 15.79 6.01
N THR A 386 19.68 16.81 6.31
CA THR A 386 20.39 16.89 7.60
C THR A 386 19.42 16.99 8.77
N ARG A 387 18.35 17.79 8.64
CA ARG A 387 17.30 17.91 9.68
C ARG A 387 16.58 16.56 9.89
N VAL A 388 16.20 15.92 8.80
CA VAL A 388 15.53 14.61 8.82
C VAL A 388 16.41 13.56 9.52
N ARG A 389 17.70 13.46 9.15
CA ARG A 389 18.66 12.53 9.79
C ARG A 389 18.89 12.83 11.26
N ASN A 390 18.95 14.12 11.65
CA ASN A 390 19.11 14.51 13.04
C ASN A 390 17.91 14.08 13.92
N ALA A 391 16.74 13.94 13.32
CA ALA A 391 15.55 13.39 14.00
C ALA A 391 15.53 11.84 14.02
N GLY A 392 16.53 11.17 13.43
CA GLY A 392 16.61 9.69 13.36
C GLY A 392 15.82 9.08 12.21
N LEU A 393 15.34 9.91 11.27
CA LEU A 393 14.55 9.48 10.11
C LEU A 393 15.42 9.34 8.85
N THR A 394 14.95 8.55 7.90
CA THR A 394 15.54 8.37 6.57
C THR A 394 14.79 9.25 5.56
N PRO A 395 15.49 10.15 4.83
CA PRO A 395 14.84 10.95 3.80
C PRO A 395 14.36 10.09 2.64
N THR A 396 13.15 10.40 2.12
CA THR A 396 12.66 9.91 0.83
C THR A 396 12.44 11.09 -0.12
N VAL A 397 12.67 10.86 -1.42
CA VAL A 397 12.54 11.89 -2.47
C VAL A 397 11.98 11.28 -3.74
N TRP A 398 11.40 12.11 -4.61
CA TRP A 398 11.03 11.74 -5.96
C TRP A 398 12.25 11.74 -6.90
N GLU A 399 12.13 11.04 -8.03
CA GLU A 399 13.24 10.71 -8.93
C GLU A 399 13.92 11.91 -9.59
N GLU A 400 13.22 13.04 -9.79
CA GLU A 400 13.73 14.18 -10.56
C GLU A 400 14.97 14.82 -9.93
N LEU A 401 15.11 14.74 -8.60
CA LEU A 401 16.35 15.22 -7.96
C LEU A 401 17.58 14.49 -8.50
N VAL A 402 17.44 13.19 -8.87
CA VAL A 402 18.53 12.34 -9.40
C VAL A 402 18.58 12.37 -10.92
N THR A 403 17.43 12.33 -11.58
CA THR A 403 17.34 12.12 -13.04
C THR A 403 17.40 13.42 -13.82
N GLU A 404 16.85 14.52 -13.29
CA GLU A 404 16.80 15.82 -13.96
C GLU A 404 17.79 16.83 -13.37
N TRP A 405 17.80 16.98 -12.04
CA TRP A 405 18.60 17.98 -11.36
C TRP A 405 20.01 17.52 -11.01
N ASN A 406 20.30 16.22 -11.15
CA ASN A 406 21.60 15.63 -10.82
C ASN A 406 22.10 16.05 -9.42
N VAL A 407 21.19 16.04 -8.44
CA VAL A 407 21.51 16.26 -7.02
C VAL A 407 22.26 15.05 -6.49
N THR A 408 23.35 15.30 -5.78
CA THR A 408 24.09 14.25 -5.08
C THR A 408 23.39 13.93 -3.77
N LEU A 409 22.81 12.74 -3.67
CA LEU A 409 22.10 12.29 -2.47
C LEU A 409 23.00 11.42 -1.58
N GLY A 410 22.72 11.41 -0.28
CA GLY A 410 23.32 10.45 0.65
C GLY A 410 22.95 9.01 0.30
N SER A 411 23.81 8.05 0.62
CA SER A 411 23.58 6.62 0.34
C SER A 411 22.41 6.00 1.14
N ASP A 412 21.93 6.68 2.15
CA ASP A 412 20.77 6.32 2.97
C ASP A 412 19.44 6.74 2.34
N VAL A 413 19.45 7.78 1.47
CA VAL A 413 18.26 8.34 0.85
C VAL A 413 17.58 7.31 -0.04
N VAL A 414 16.26 7.22 0.08
CA VAL A 414 15.44 6.35 -0.76
C VAL A 414 14.76 7.20 -1.84
N VAL A 415 14.88 6.77 -3.08
CA VAL A 415 14.32 7.49 -4.23
C VAL A 415 13.07 6.77 -4.72
N GLN A 416 11.96 7.50 -4.80
CA GLN A 416 10.71 6.99 -5.36
C GLN A 416 10.65 7.32 -6.86
N SER A 417 10.55 6.28 -7.68
CA SER A 417 10.46 6.39 -9.13
C SER A 417 9.01 6.32 -9.56
N TRP A 418 8.58 7.23 -10.45
CA TRP A 418 7.20 7.29 -10.93
C TRP A 418 7.04 7.42 -12.45
N LEU A 419 7.99 8.06 -13.13
CA LEU A 419 7.91 8.32 -14.59
C LEU A 419 8.06 7.05 -15.45
N GLY A 420 8.63 5.98 -14.90
CA GLY A 420 8.88 4.74 -15.63
C GLY A 420 10.04 4.88 -16.64
N GLY A 421 9.94 4.20 -17.79
CA GLY A 421 10.93 4.38 -18.87
C GLY A 421 12.38 3.98 -18.55
N GLY A 422 12.59 3.16 -17.50
CA GLY A 422 13.93 2.75 -17.06
C GLY A 422 14.50 3.56 -15.91
N ALA A 423 13.71 4.45 -15.30
CA ALA A 423 14.14 5.29 -14.18
C ALA A 423 14.62 4.46 -12.99
N VAL A 424 13.92 3.38 -12.63
CA VAL A 424 14.37 2.45 -11.57
C VAL A 424 15.77 1.94 -11.82
N ALA A 425 16.07 1.51 -13.07
CA ALA A 425 17.40 1.04 -13.45
C ALA A 425 18.45 2.16 -13.39
N GLU A 426 18.11 3.36 -13.84
CA GLU A 426 19.00 4.52 -13.77
C GLU A 426 19.36 4.86 -12.33
N ILE A 427 18.37 4.94 -11.43
CA ILE A 427 18.56 5.27 -10.02
C ILE A 427 19.40 4.18 -9.32
N ALA A 428 19.07 2.91 -9.56
CA ALA A 428 19.80 1.78 -9.00
C ALA A 428 21.27 1.74 -9.50
N SER A 429 21.51 2.05 -10.78
CA SER A 429 22.87 2.12 -11.35
C SER A 429 23.73 3.21 -10.70
N LYS A 430 23.11 4.26 -10.15
CA LYS A 430 23.76 5.32 -9.36
C LYS A 430 23.99 4.92 -7.89
N GLY A 431 23.52 3.72 -7.48
CA GLY A 431 23.71 3.16 -6.15
C GLY A 431 22.66 3.57 -5.11
N HIS A 432 21.55 4.14 -5.53
CA HIS A 432 20.46 4.54 -4.63
C HIS A 432 19.42 3.43 -4.46
N LYS A 433 18.86 3.34 -3.25
CA LYS A 433 17.68 2.52 -2.96
C LYS A 433 16.46 3.10 -3.67
N VAL A 434 15.60 2.22 -4.21
CA VAL A 434 14.47 2.62 -5.03
C VAL A 434 13.16 2.03 -4.50
N ILE A 435 12.11 2.86 -4.49
CA ILE A 435 10.72 2.46 -4.39
C ILE A 435 10.09 2.71 -5.77
N ASP A 436 9.46 1.71 -6.37
CA ASP A 436 8.82 1.87 -7.67
C ASP A 436 7.33 2.23 -7.53
N SER A 437 6.93 3.31 -8.19
CA SER A 437 5.55 3.78 -8.28
C SER A 437 5.16 4.09 -9.73
N ASN A 438 5.66 3.31 -10.69
CA ASN A 438 5.52 3.55 -12.12
C ASN A 438 4.07 3.88 -12.52
N TYR A 439 3.84 5.11 -13.00
CA TYR A 439 2.50 5.60 -13.33
C TYR A 439 1.78 4.78 -14.41
N ASN A 440 2.52 4.09 -15.28
CA ASN A 440 1.92 3.24 -16.31
C ASN A 440 1.16 2.04 -15.73
N PHE A 441 1.46 1.66 -14.50
CA PHE A 441 0.91 0.47 -13.84
C PHE A 441 0.21 0.79 -12.52
N TRP A 442 0.77 1.69 -11.70
CA TRP A 442 0.45 1.79 -10.27
C TRP A 442 -0.15 3.13 -9.83
N TYR A 443 -0.38 4.10 -10.74
CA TYR A 443 -1.19 5.28 -10.45
C TYR A 443 -2.67 4.95 -10.59
N LEU A 444 -3.35 4.79 -9.45
CA LEU A 444 -4.74 4.32 -9.38
C LEU A 444 -5.76 5.44 -9.65
N ASP A 445 -5.34 6.68 -9.62
CA ASP A 445 -6.12 7.87 -9.99
C ASP A 445 -6.28 8.04 -11.49
N CYS A 446 -5.39 7.50 -12.31
CA CYS A 446 -5.40 7.65 -13.78
C CYS A 446 -6.69 7.14 -14.45
N GLY A 447 -7.07 7.78 -15.56
CA GLY A 447 -8.20 7.36 -16.40
C GLY A 447 -9.55 7.89 -15.93
N ARG A 448 -9.55 8.95 -15.11
CA ARG A 448 -10.75 9.64 -14.64
C ARG A 448 -11.16 10.83 -15.51
N GLY A 449 -10.31 11.17 -16.46
CA GLY A 449 -10.50 12.29 -17.35
C GLY A 449 -9.86 13.58 -16.84
N GLN A 450 -9.80 14.56 -17.74
CA GLN A 450 -9.20 15.86 -17.46
C GLN A 450 -10.07 16.67 -16.48
N TRP A 451 -9.48 17.11 -15.39
CA TRP A 451 -10.15 17.90 -14.36
C TRP A 451 -10.01 19.41 -14.56
N LEU A 452 -9.10 19.87 -15.43
CA LEU A 452 -8.95 21.28 -15.78
C LEU A 452 -10.14 21.78 -16.61
N THR A 453 -10.51 23.04 -16.41
CA THR A 453 -11.53 23.72 -17.20
C THR A 453 -10.88 24.44 -18.40
N PHE A 454 -11.27 24.08 -19.59
CA PHE A 454 -10.79 24.72 -20.82
C PHE A 454 -11.67 25.90 -21.23
N GLY A 455 -11.03 26.94 -21.76
CA GLY A 455 -11.76 28.08 -22.36
C GLY A 455 -12.58 27.65 -23.58
N ASN A 456 -13.70 28.34 -23.81
CA ASN A 456 -14.66 28.04 -24.90
C ASN A 456 -14.06 27.94 -26.30
N GLU A 457 -12.90 28.56 -26.53
CA GLU A 457 -12.26 28.59 -27.85
C GLU A 457 -11.39 27.36 -28.13
N ILE A 458 -10.92 26.67 -27.08
CA ILE A 458 -9.93 25.59 -27.20
C ILE A 458 -10.42 24.23 -26.73
N TRP A 459 -11.52 24.14 -25.96
CA TRP A 459 -11.98 22.90 -25.33
C TRP A 459 -12.12 21.73 -26.32
N ALA A 460 -12.58 21.99 -27.53
CA ALA A 460 -12.79 20.96 -28.56
C ALA A 460 -11.49 20.24 -28.96
N GLN A 461 -10.33 20.89 -28.78
CA GLN A 461 -9.02 20.33 -29.11
C GLN A 461 -8.61 19.22 -28.10
N PHE A 462 -9.21 19.20 -26.91
CA PHE A 462 -8.89 18.26 -25.85
C PHE A 462 -9.83 17.05 -25.83
N THR A 463 -10.80 16.97 -26.75
CA THR A 463 -11.63 15.76 -26.89
C THR A 463 -10.72 14.54 -27.17
N PRO A 464 -10.86 13.40 -26.44
CA PRO A 464 -11.94 13.00 -25.51
C PRO A 464 -11.74 13.37 -24.03
N PHE A 465 -10.99 14.39 -23.69
CA PHE A 465 -10.75 14.89 -22.33
C PHE A 465 -10.11 13.86 -21.39
N ASN A 466 -9.19 13.08 -21.91
CA ASN A 466 -8.40 12.17 -21.09
C ASN A 466 -7.46 12.97 -20.16
N ASP A 467 -7.24 12.44 -18.97
CA ASP A 467 -6.11 12.89 -18.15
C ASP A 467 -4.77 12.45 -18.78
N TRP A 468 -3.68 13.01 -18.26
CA TRP A 468 -2.34 12.82 -18.83
C TRP A 468 -1.85 11.38 -18.72
N CYS A 469 -2.29 10.64 -17.69
CA CYS A 469 -1.84 9.27 -17.38
C CYS A 469 -2.88 8.19 -17.71
N GLY A 470 -3.98 8.55 -18.39
CA GLY A 470 -4.97 7.58 -18.85
C GLY A 470 -4.37 6.47 -19.73
N PRO A 471 -5.02 5.33 -19.84
CA PRO A 471 -6.32 4.95 -19.28
C PRO A 471 -6.26 4.49 -17.83
N THR A 472 -7.44 4.19 -17.24
CA THR A 472 -7.56 3.53 -15.93
C THR A 472 -6.72 2.26 -15.87
N LYS A 473 -5.98 2.07 -14.79
CA LYS A 473 -5.20 0.87 -14.55
C LYS A 473 -6.13 -0.24 -14.05
N SER A 474 -6.36 -1.26 -14.87
CA SER A 474 -7.12 -2.44 -14.42
C SER A 474 -6.30 -3.24 -13.40
N TRP A 475 -6.95 -4.10 -12.61
CA TRP A 475 -6.24 -4.95 -11.68
C TRP A 475 -5.26 -5.90 -12.38
N GLU A 476 -5.58 -6.33 -13.61
CA GLU A 476 -4.71 -7.16 -14.43
C GLU A 476 -3.43 -6.42 -14.84
N LEU A 477 -3.55 -5.14 -15.20
CA LEU A 477 -2.41 -4.30 -15.53
C LEU A 477 -1.54 -4.05 -14.29
N VAL A 478 -2.16 -3.70 -13.16
CA VAL A 478 -1.47 -3.55 -11.87
C VAL A 478 -0.71 -4.82 -11.49
N TYR A 479 -1.34 -5.98 -11.65
CA TYR A 479 -0.78 -7.31 -11.34
C TYR A 479 0.35 -7.73 -12.28
N SER A 480 0.44 -7.15 -13.48
CA SER A 480 1.44 -7.53 -14.49
C SER A 480 2.81 -6.89 -14.28
N HIS A 481 2.92 -5.90 -13.43
CA HIS A 481 4.15 -5.14 -13.21
C HIS A 481 5.07 -5.82 -12.19
N ASP A 482 6.39 -5.69 -12.40
CA ASP A 482 7.45 -6.14 -11.47
C ASP A 482 8.40 -4.97 -11.21
N PRO A 483 8.54 -4.50 -9.97
CA PRO A 483 9.43 -3.38 -9.65
C PRO A 483 10.89 -3.57 -10.06
N ALA A 484 11.37 -4.81 -10.10
CA ALA A 484 12.74 -5.14 -10.45
C ALA A 484 12.88 -5.71 -11.87
N GLU A 485 11.87 -5.51 -12.76
CA GLU A 485 11.89 -6.06 -14.11
C GLU A 485 13.16 -5.63 -14.89
N GLY A 486 13.88 -6.59 -15.42
CA GLY A 486 15.10 -6.36 -16.20
C GLY A 486 16.36 -6.10 -15.39
N LEU A 487 16.26 -5.96 -14.07
CA LEU A 487 17.40 -5.80 -13.17
C LEU A 487 17.94 -7.16 -12.70
N ASN A 488 19.20 -7.19 -12.33
CA ASN A 488 19.84 -8.36 -11.74
C ASN A 488 20.98 -7.96 -10.80
N GLY A 489 21.46 -8.94 -10.00
CA GLY A 489 22.55 -8.72 -9.06
C GLY A 489 22.31 -7.57 -8.09
N THR A 490 23.30 -6.74 -7.88
CA THR A 490 23.29 -5.66 -6.88
C THR A 490 22.27 -4.55 -7.18
N GLU A 491 21.90 -4.35 -8.45
CA GLU A 491 20.88 -3.36 -8.82
C GLU A 491 19.49 -3.79 -8.37
N ALA A 492 19.16 -5.08 -8.54
CA ALA A 492 17.89 -5.63 -8.07
C ALA A 492 17.77 -5.58 -6.53
N GLU A 493 18.89 -5.74 -5.80
CA GLU A 493 18.92 -5.65 -4.34
C GLU A 493 18.65 -4.21 -3.81
N LEU A 494 18.83 -3.20 -4.65
CA LEU A 494 18.52 -1.82 -4.31
C LEU A 494 17.03 -1.49 -4.45
N VAL A 495 16.24 -2.32 -5.15
CA VAL A 495 14.80 -2.15 -5.26
C VAL A 495 14.13 -2.65 -3.98
N LEU A 496 13.70 -1.74 -3.13
CA LEU A 496 13.05 -2.07 -1.85
C LEU A 496 11.66 -2.69 -2.04
N GLY A 497 11.02 -2.42 -3.16
CA GLY A 497 9.67 -2.80 -3.52
C GLY A 497 8.93 -1.64 -4.20
N GLY A 498 7.68 -1.41 -3.85
CA GLY A 498 6.94 -0.34 -4.51
C GLY A 498 5.71 0.14 -3.77
N GLU A 499 5.11 1.20 -4.33
CA GLU A 499 3.88 1.82 -3.85
C GLU A 499 2.90 2.07 -4.99
N VAL A 500 1.64 1.75 -4.77
CA VAL A 500 0.58 2.29 -5.62
C VAL A 500 0.28 3.71 -5.19
N ALA A 501 0.08 4.62 -6.14
CA ALA A 501 -0.20 6.03 -5.87
C ALA A 501 -1.67 6.36 -6.07
N VAL A 502 -2.18 7.25 -5.21
CA VAL A 502 -3.56 7.78 -5.25
C VAL A 502 -3.49 9.30 -5.10
N TRP A 503 -3.32 10.00 -6.24
CA TRP A 503 -3.45 11.44 -6.30
C TRP A 503 -4.93 11.83 -6.23
N SER A 504 -5.24 12.90 -5.53
CA SER A 504 -6.63 13.13 -5.11
C SER A 504 -7.32 14.30 -5.81
N GLU A 505 -6.88 14.73 -7.00
CA GLU A 505 -7.52 15.83 -7.75
C GLU A 505 -9.02 15.57 -8.01
N THR A 506 -9.41 14.31 -8.16
CA THR A 506 -10.80 13.89 -8.39
C THR A 506 -11.23 12.75 -7.49
N ILE A 507 -10.51 12.53 -6.39
CA ILE A 507 -10.77 11.45 -5.42
C ILE A 507 -11.03 12.07 -4.05
N ASP A 508 -12.12 11.66 -3.41
CA ASP A 508 -12.51 12.03 -2.06
C ASP A 508 -13.03 10.81 -1.27
N SER A 509 -13.55 11.03 -0.09
CA SER A 509 -14.13 9.99 0.79
C SER A 509 -15.22 9.13 0.13
N ASN A 510 -15.89 9.62 -0.93
CA ASN A 510 -17.00 8.89 -1.54
C ASN A 510 -16.52 7.81 -2.53
N ASN A 511 -15.38 8.00 -3.16
CA ASN A 511 -14.89 7.12 -4.21
C ASN A 511 -13.54 6.44 -3.90
N LEU A 512 -12.85 6.81 -2.81
CA LEU A 512 -11.55 6.28 -2.40
C LEU A 512 -11.53 4.75 -2.42
N ASP A 513 -12.37 4.11 -1.61
CA ASP A 513 -12.36 2.65 -1.46
C ASP A 513 -12.52 1.92 -2.79
N SER A 514 -13.48 2.38 -3.61
CA SER A 514 -13.80 1.74 -4.89
C SER A 514 -12.73 1.94 -5.96
N LEU A 515 -11.94 2.98 -5.87
CA LEU A 515 -10.83 3.24 -6.77
C LEU A 515 -9.55 2.53 -6.34
N VAL A 516 -9.32 2.41 -5.05
CA VAL A 516 -8.14 1.73 -4.51
C VAL A 516 -8.30 0.22 -4.55
N TRP A 517 -9.43 -0.30 -4.05
CA TRP A 517 -9.62 -1.74 -3.86
C TRP A 517 -10.50 -2.36 -4.96
N PRO A 518 -10.17 -3.56 -5.46
CA PRO A 518 -9.06 -4.41 -5.05
C PRO A 518 -7.74 -4.21 -5.85
N ARG A 519 -7.59 -3.11 -6.62
CA ARG A 519 -6.42 -2.86 -7.47
C ARG A 519 -5.11 -2.80 -6.67
N ALA A 520 -5.10 -2.08 -5.53
CA ALA A 520 -3.95 -2.10 -4.61
C ALA A 520 -3.68 -3.50 -4.07
N GLY A 521 -4.73 -4.33 -3.88
CA GLY A 521 -4.57 -5.75 -3.55
C GLY A 521 -3.82 -6.53 -4.62
N ALA A 522 -3.99 -6.20 -5.91
CA ALA A 522 -3.24 -6.83 -6.99
C ALA A 522 -1.72 -6.53 -6.90
N ALA A 523 -1.35 -5.27 -6.64
CA ALA A 523 0.05 -4.91 -6.36
C ALA A 523 0.58 -5.62 -5.10
N ALA A 524 -0.26 -5.75 -4.07
CA ALA A 524 0.11 -6.41 -2.82
C ALA A 524 0.58 -7.86 -3.03
N GLU A 525 -0.08 -8.64 -3.89
CA GLU A 525 0.39 -10.02 -4.19
C GLU A 525 1.71 -10.00 -4.97
N VAL A 526 1.90 -9.07 -5.90
CA VAL A 526 3.19 -8.94 -6.60
C VAL A 526 4.31 -8.62 -5.62
N LEU A 527 4.08 -7.68 -4.71
CA LEU A 527 5.08 -7.26 -3.73
C LEU A 527 5.32 -8.31 -2.64
N TRP A 528 4.31 -9.08 -2.27
CA TRP A 528 4.43 -10.15 -1.28
C TRP A 528 4.99 -11.43 -1.88
N SER A 529 4.35 -11.95 -2.93
CA SER A 529 4.62 -13.30 -3.46
C SER A 529 5.54 -13.29 -4.68
N GLY A 530 5.91 -12.12 -5.19
CA GLY A 530 6.69 -11.95 -6.43
C GLY A 530 5.83 -12.07 -7.70
N ARG A 531 6.32 -11.48 -8.79
CA ARG A 531 5.67 -11.55 -10.10
C ARG A 531 5.70 -12.96 -10.71
N THR A 532 6.68 -13.76 -10.34
CA THR A 532 6.86 -15.13 -10.84
C THR A 532 6.50 -16.19 -9.80
N ASP A 533 6.10 -17.37 -10.27
CA ASP A 533 5.89 -18.54 -9.43
C ASP A 533 7.20 -19.31 -9.18
N ALA A 534 7.13 -20.39 -8.39
CA ALA A 534 8.28 -21.24 -8.09
C ALA A 534 8.91 -21.91 -9.34
N GLY A 535 8.19 -21.96 -10.46
CA GLY A 535 8.68 -22.44 -11.75
C GLY A 535 9.34 -21.35 -12.59
N GLY A 536 9.43 -20.11 -12.10
CA GLY A 536 9.95 -18.94 -12.82
C GLY A 536 9.02 -18.42 -13.91
N GLN A 537 7.75 -18.83 -13.91
CA GLN A 537 6.75 -18.33 -14.85
C GLN A 537 5.98 -17.16 -14.22
N ASN A 538 5.63 -16.18 -15.05
CA ASN A 538 4.76 -15.09 -14.62
C ASN A 538 3.45 -15.64 -14.06
N ARG A 539 3.05 -15.17 -12.88
CA ARG A 539 1.76 -15.53 -12.27
C ARG A 539 0.61 -15.12 -13.19
N SER A 540 -0.32 -16.03 -13.39
CA SER A 540 -1.44 -15.87 -14.31
C SER A 540 -2.58 -15.09 -13.67
N GLN A 541 -3.10 -14.07 -14.36
CA GLN A 541 -4.31 -13.35 -13.97
C GLN A 541 -5.53 -14.28 -13.92
N VAL A 542 -5.58 -15.32 -14.77
CA VAL A 542 -6.66 -16.31 -14.78
C VAL A 542 -6.74 -17.07 -13.46
N THR A 543 -5.58 -17.50 -12.92
CA THR A 543 -5.53 -18.20 -11.63
C THR A 543 -5.62 -17.24 -10.44
N ALA A 544 -5.26 -15.99 -10.62
CA ALA A 544 -5.36 -14.95 -9.59
C ALA A 544 -6.80 -14.45 -9.38
N ALA A 545 -7.58 -14.32 -10.45
CA ALA A 545 -8.92 -13.72 -10.41
C ALA A 545 -9.87 -14.34 -9.36
N PRO A 546 -10.05 -15.67 -9.24
CA PRO A 546 -10.93 -16.24 -8.21
C PRO A 546 -10.43 -15.95 -6.79
N ARG A 547 -9.10 -15.92 -6.56
CA ARG A 547 -8.51 -15.59 -5.26
C ARG A 547 -8.67 -14.10 -4.92
N LEU A 548 -8.42 -13.21 -5.89
CA LEU A 548 -8.64 -11.77 -5.73
C LEU A 548 -10.13 -11.46 -5.49
N ASN A 549 -11.04 -12.21 -6.14
CA ASN A 549 -12.47 -12.07 -5.88
C ASN A 549 -12.82 -12.48 -4.43
N ALA A 550 -12.26 -13.59 -3.93
CA ALA A 550 -12.46 -14.00 -2.55
C ALA A 550 -11.96 -12.91 -1.58
N GLN A 551 -10.78 -12.35 -1.85
CA GLN A 551 -10.24 -11.23 -1.07
C GLN A 551 -11.14 -9.99 -1.17
N ARG A 552 -11.63 -9.64 -2.35
CA ARG A 552 -12.59 -8.55 -2.52
C ARG A 552 -13.85 -8.75 -1.67
N GLN A 553 -14.38 -9.98 -1.58
CA GLN A 553 -15.53 -10.28 -0.73
C GLN A 553 -15.19 -10.10 0.76
N ARG A 554 -13.98 -10.52 1.21
CA ARG A 554 -13.50 -10.25 2.57
C ARG A 554 -13.43 -8.76 2.86
N LEU A 555 -12.88 -7.96 1.94
CA LEU A 555 -12.82 -6.51 2.09
C LEU A 555 -14.23 -5.90 2.26
N VAL A 556 -15.19 -6.34 1.43
CA VAL A 556 -16.57 -5.83 1.49
C VAL A 556 -17.26 -6.22 2.80
N SER A 557 -17.12 -7.46 3.25
CA SER A 557 -17.71 -7.90 4.53
C SER A 557 -17.10 -7.16 5.73
N ARG A 558 -15.85 -6.73 5.60
CA ARG A 558 -15.11 -5.93 6.59
C ARG A 558 -15.32 -4.41 6.44
N GLY A 559 -16.29 -3.97 5.63
CA GLY A 559 -16.69 -2.57 5.50
C GLY A 559 -15.96 -1.73 4.46
N ILE A 560 -15.03 -2.32 3.69
CA ILE A 560 -14.31 -1.63 2.61
C ILE A 560 -15.09 -1.78 1.30
N ARG A 561 -15.45 -0.68 0.65
CA ARG A 561 -16.31 -0.65 -0.56
C ARG A 561 -15.52 -1.00 -1.83
N ALA A 562 -14.85 -2.16 -1.85
CA ALA A 562 -14.05 -2.62 -2.97
C ALA A 562 -14.87 -2.86 -4.23
N SER A 563 -14.39 -2.38 -5.38
CA SER A 563 -15.01 -2.58 -6.68
C SER A 563 -15.02 -4.06 -7.09
N PRO A 564 -16.04 -4.52 -7.83
CA PRO A 564 -16.02 -5.86 -8.43
C PRO A 564 -14.90 -5.96 -9.48
N ILE A 565 -14.27 -7.13 -9.57
CA ILE A 565 -13.23 -7.37 -10.58
C ILE A 565 -13.83 -7.83 -11.91
N GLN A 566 -15.04 -8.42 -11.87
CA GLN A 566 -15.71 -9.04 -13.01
C GLN A 566 -17.19 -9.19 -12.69
N MET A 567 -18.05 -9.46 -13.68
CA MET A 567 -19.45 -9.78 -13.42
C MET A 567 -19.60 -11.11 -12.67
N GLU A 568 -20.61 -11.22 -11.82
CA GLU A 568 -20.85 -12.35 -10.92
C GLU A 568 -20.97 -13.69 -11.68
N TRP A 569 -21.53 -13.68 -12.88
CA TRP A 569 -21.65 -14.89 -13.69
C TRP A 569 -20.29 -15.53 -13.98
N CYS A 570 -19.28 -14.74 -14.36
CA CYS A 570 -17.91 -15.23 -14.59
C CYS A 570 -17.26 -15.75 -13.31
N LEU A 571 -17.51 -15.07 -12.18
CA LEU A 571 -16.95 -15.45 -10.88
C LEU A 571 -17.52 -16.80 -10.38
N GLN A 572 -18.79 -17.07 -10.64
CA GLN A 572 -19.43 -18.35 -10.30
C GLN A 572 -19.00 -19.52 -11.22
N TYR A 573 -18.33 -19.23 -12.34
CA TYR A 573 -17.88 -20.22 -13.30
C TYR A 573 -16.42 -20.01 -13.69
N PRO A 574 -15.47 -20.03 -12.72
CA PRO A 574 -14.07 -19.66 -12.95
C PRO A 574 -13.35 -20.54 -13.98
N ASN A 575 -13.89 -21.73 -14.26
CA ASN A 575 -13.38 -22.64 -15.31
C ASN A 575 -14.25 -22.64 -16.57
N ALA A 576 -15.22 -21.72 -16.67
CA ALA A 576 -16.06 -21.65 -17.84
C ALA A 576 -15.34 -20.89 -18.96
N THR A 577 -15.16 -21.54 -20.09
CA THR A 577 -14.57 -20.97 -21.31
C THR A 577 -15.32 -19.74 -21.86
N GLY A 578 -16.47 -19.39 -21.28
CA GLY A 578 -17.29 -18.26 -21.73
C GLY A 578 -16.80 -16.88 -21.31
N CYS A 579 -15.87 -16.79 -20.34
CA CYS A 579 -15.29 -15.52 -19.87
C CYS A 579 -13.79 -15.39 -20.18
N GLU A 580 -13.26 -16.27 -20.99
CA GLU A 580 -11.87 -16.25 -21.45
C GLU A 580 -11.82 -15.89 -22.93
N TYR A 581 -10.87 -15.04 -23.32
CA TYR A 581 -10.55 -14.91 -24.73
C TYR A 581 -9.91 -16.22 -25.21
N PRO A 582 -10.37 -16.81 -26.31
CA PRO A 582 -9.74 -18.00 -26.84
C PRO A 582 -8.29 -17.68 -27.23
N ALA A 583 -7.40 -18.64 -27.00
CA ALA A 583 -6.06 -18.57 -27.56
C ALA A 583 -6.16 -18.45 -29.08
N ALA A 584 -5.45 -17.48 -29.67
CA ALA A 584 -5.46 -17.22 -31.12
C ALA A 584 -4.84 -18.38 -31.89
#